data_c65b067e90f4ffcd31a6c43c9cc50d2e
#
_entry.id   c65b067e90f4ffcd31a6c43c9cc50d2e
#
_cell.length_a   1.000
_cell.length_b   1.000
_cell.length_c   1.000
_cell.angle_alpha   90.00
_cell.angle_beta   90.00
_cell.angle_gamma   90.00
#
_symmetry.space_group_name_H-M   'P 1'
#
loop_
_entity.id
_entity.type
_entity.pdbx_description
1 polymer ?
#
loop_
_entity_poly.entity_id
_entity_poly.type
_entity_poly.pdbx_seq_one_letter_code
_entity_poly.pdbx_strand_id
1 'polypeptide(L)'
;MTIREITDKILEYHPKFDASYDGCDGFKSGNPYDECTGIVSALVPTVEVIKKAAALGCNLLYVHEPSYYSTPDYPDWRAGFENKIYEEKKALLDQYGIAVWRDHDHTHAHNPDGIFTGVIKYLGWEQYRVNADTEGMTMYFEFPDMTVEKMNALLKEKMCLNGIRYIGNPKDKLKKVAMVGHLLPNIFEHQPTTGDGFCKEYATEVIRIMEEEDVDAIIPGETIDWTVMSYIRDAVQLGKVKAAFNVGHFNLEELGMKYAADWIPEVIGNAVPVHYVPSGDIYKFE
;
A
#
# COMPACT_ATOMS: atom_id res chain seq x y z
N MET A 1 26.19 -10.59 8.94
CA MET A 1 25.79 -9.18 9.16
C MET A 1 24.70 -9.16 10.21
N THR A 2 24.73 -8.17 11.10
CA THR A 2 23.63 -7.95 12.03
C THR A 2 22.40 -7.42 11.32
N ILE A 3 21.24 -7.56 11.94
CA ILE A 3 19.98 -6.98 11.43
C ILE A 3 20.14 -5.47 11.25
N ARG A 4 20.83 -4.79 12.16
CA ARG A 4 21.11 -3.35 12.07
C ARG A 4 21.94 -2.98 10.84
N GLU A 5 23.00 -3.71 10.56
CA GLU A 5 23.82 -3.48 9.36
C GLU A 5 23.03 -3.70 8.05
N ILE A 6 22.09 -4.63 8.05
CA ILE A 6 21.16 -4.85 6.93
C ILE A 6 20.23 -3.65 6.74
N THR A 7 19.55 -3.21 7.82
CA THR A 7 18.62 -2.08 7.74
C THR A 7 19.32 -0.77 7.42
N ASP A 8 20.54 -0.57 7.90
CA ASP A 8 21.36 0.62 7.56
C ASP A 8 21.67 0.67 6.04
N LYS A 9 21.98 -0.48 5.41
CA LYS A 9 22.16 -0.55 3.95
C LYS A 9 20.88 -0.24 3.17
N ILE A 10 19.73 -0.70 3.65
CA ILE A 10 18.45 -0.39 3.04
C ILE A 10 18.15 1.11 3.19
N LEU A 11 18.40 1.70 4.35
CA LEU A 11 18.26 3.15 4.56
C LEU A 11 19.23 3.97 3.70
N GLU A 12 20.42 3.47 3.40
CA GLU A 12 21.36 4.14 2.48
C GLU A 12 20.86 4.14 1.03
N TYR A 13 20.06 3.15 0.64
CA TYR A 13 19.43 3.06 -0.68
C TYR A 13 18.28 4.04 -0.86
N HIS A 14 17.55 4.37 0.20
CA HIS A 14 16.43 5.29 0.16
C HIS A 14 16.86 6.75 0.06
N PRO A 15 15.96 7.64 -0.45
CA PRO A 15 16.12 9.09 -0.28
C PRO A 15 16.29 9.43 1.19
N LYS A 16 17.24 10.34 1.47
CA LYS A 16 17.54 10.73 2.85
C LYS A 16 16.51 11.73 3.36
N PHE A 17 15.98 11.45 4.53
CA PHE A 17 15.20 12.40 5.29
C PHE A 17 16.09 13.33 6.14
N ASP A 18 15.51 14.44 6.55
CA ASP A 18 16.12 15.37 7.48
C ASP A 18 16.39 14.69 8.84
N ALA A 19 17.36 15.20 9.59
CA ALA A 19 17.72 14.67 10.90
C ALA A 19 16.60 14.82 11.97
N SER A 20 15.58 15.62 11.68
CA SER A 20 14.38 15.81 12.51
C SER A 20 13.26 14.83 12.17
N TYR A 21 13.47 13.87 11.26
CA TYR A 21 12.47 12.89 10.90
C TYR A 21 11.96 12.14 12.14
N ASP A 22 10.65 12.21 12.37
CA ASP A 22 9.92 11.58 13.48
C ASP A 22 8.68 10.84 12.92
N GLY A 23 8.88 10.09 11.84
CA GLY A 23 7.84 9.33 11.17
C GLY A 23 7.69 7.91 11.71
N CYS A 24 6.97 7.09 10.95
CA CYS A 24 6.60 5.76 11.42
C CYS A 24 7.65 4.67 11.17
N ASP A 25 8.74 4.96 10.44
CA ASP A 25 9.75 3.95 10.11
C ASP A 25 10.62 3.57 11.31
N GLY A 26 11.18 2.37 11.27
CA GLY A 26 12.08 1.89 12.31
C GLY A 26 11.70 0.54 12.92
N PHE A 27 12.46 0.13 13.90
CA PHE A 27 12.24 -1.13 14.61
C PHE A 27 10.99 -1.09 15.48
N LYS A 28 10.15 -2.10 15.33
CA LYS A 28 8.92 -2.29 16.13
C LYS A 28 9.02 -3.44 17.11
N SER A 29 9.94 -4.38 16.86
CA SER A 29 10.16 -5.56 17.71
C SER A 29 11.53 -6.16 17.47
N GLY A 30 12.00 -6.98 18.41
CA GLY A 30 13.25 -7.75 18.30
C GLY A 30 14.53 -6.98 18.62
N ASN A 31 15.66 -7.65 18.46
CA ASN A 31 16.97 -7.08 18.74
C ASN A 31 17.74 -6.79 17.43
N PRO A 32 18.03 -5.53 17.10
CA PRO A 32 18.71 -5.17 15.86
C PRO A 32 20.17 -5.63 15.79
N TYR A 33 20.75 -6.03 16.89
CA TYR A 33 22.14 -6.47 16.93
C TYR A 33 22.34 -7.98 16.77
N ASP A 34 21.27 -8.74 16.67
CA ASP A 34 21.35 -10.16 16.35
C ASP A 34 21.87 -10.37 14.91
N GLU A 35 22.54 -11.50 14.67
CA GLU A 35 22.93 -11.88 13.32
C GLU A 35 21.69 -12.13 12.46
N CYS A 36 21.63 -11.50 11.29
CA CYS A 36 20.54 -11.69 10.36
C CYS A 36 20.68 -13.03 9.63
N THR A 37 19.66 -13.89 9.73
CA THR A 37 19.63 -15.20 9.09
C THR A 37 18.84 -15.21 7.78
N GLY A 38 17.98 -14.21 7.57
CA GLY A 38 17.18 -14.03 6.37
C GLY A 38 16.11 -12.98 6.59
N ILE A 39 15.56 -12.48 5.49
CA ILE A 39 14.56 -11.42 5.45
C ILE A 39 13.28 -11.97 4.84
N VAL A 40 12.15 -11.64 5.44
CA VAL A 40 10.84 -11.76 4.81
C VAL A 40 10.29 -10.36 4.57
N SER A 41 10.04 -10.04 3.30
CA SER A 41 9.27 -8.87 2.90
C SER A 41 7.78 -9.20 2.92
N ALA A 42 6.99 -8.41 3.62
CA ALA A 42 5.54 -8.53 3.72
C ALA A 42 4.90 -7.17 3.97
N LEU A 43 3.64 -6.99 3.61
CA LEU A 43 2.96 -5.71 3.85
C LEU A 43 2.81 -5.45 5.35
N VAL A 44 2.28 -6.44 6.08
CA VAL A 44 2.12 -6.41 7.54
C VAL A 44 2.61 -7.72 8.16
N PRO A 45 3.12 -7.68 9.41
CA PRO A 45 3.54 -8.89 10.12
C PRO A 45 2.34 -9.60 10.73
N THR A 46 1.49 -10.23 9.88
CA THR A 46 0.39 -11.07 10.40
C THR A 46 0.93 -12.27 11.15
N VAL A 47 0.11 -12.91 11.96
CA VAL A 47 0.49 -14.15 12.68
C VAL A 47 0.98 -15.23 11.69
N GLU A 48 0.34 -15.33 10.53
CA GLU A 48 0.73 -16.29 9.49
C GLU A 48 2.09 -15.92 8.83
N VAL A 49 2.32 -14.62 8.58
CA VAL A 49 3.63 -14.12 8.08
C VAL A 49 4.73 -14.43 9.09
N ILE A 50 4.51 -14.17 10.39
CA ILE A 50 5.48 -14.47 11.46
C ILE A 50 5.82 -15.97 11.48
N LYS A 51 4.82 -16.85 11.48
CA LYS A 51 5.03 -18.30 11.45
C LYS A 51 5.77 -18.75 10.18
N LYS A 52 5.45 -18.14 9.05
CA LYS A 52 6.10 -18.46 7.77
C LYS A 52 7.56 -18.01 7.76
N ALA A 53 7.86 -16.82 8.31
CA ALA A 53 9.24 -16.34 8.48
C ALA A 53 10.06 -17.30 9.34
N ALA A 54 9.52 -17.73 10.48
CA ALA A 54 10.15 -18.72 11.34
C ALA A 54 10.41 -20.04 10.62
N ALA A 55 9.44 -20.53 9.84
CA ALA A 55 9.59 -21.77 9.04
C ALA A 55 10.64 -21.66 7.94
N LEU A 56 10.88 -20.46 7.40
CA LEU A 56 11.93 -20.14 6.44
C LEU A 56 13.30 -19.93 7.09
N GLY A 57 13.39 -19.89 8.43
CA GLY A 57 14.61 -19.59 9.16
C GLY A 57 15.02 -18.11 9.10
N CYS A 58 14.08 -17.22 8.76
CA CYS A 58 14.30 -15.79 8.67
C CYS A 58 13.98 -15.11 10.01
N ASN A 59 14.85 -14.20 10.45
CA ASN A 59 14.67 -13.48 11.70
C ASN A 59 14.51 -11.95 11.53
N LEU A 60 14.32 -11.46 10.30
CA LEU A 60 13.94 -10.08 10.01
C LEU A 60 12.68 -10.04 9.17
N LEU A 61 11.64 -9.38 9.68
CA LEU A 61 10.48 -8.96 8.90
C LEU A 61 10.68 -7.51 8.46
N TYR A 62 10.77 -7.31 7.16
CA TYR A 62 10.72 -6.01 6.50
C TYR A 62 9.28 -5.74 6.11
N VAL A 63 8.64 -4.76 6.76
CA VAL A 63 7.22 -4.49 6.60
C VAL A 63 6.94 -3.03 6.28
N HIS A 64 5.81 -2.78 5.67
CA HIS A 64 5.41 -1.44 5.24
C HIS A 64 4.36 -0.82 6.17
N GLU A 65 3.34 -1.57 6.51
CA GLU A 65 2.19 -1.12 7.28
C GLU A 65 2.30 -1.43 8.78
N PRO A 66 1.45 -0.82 9.64
CA PRO A 66 1.56 -0.95 11.09
C PRO A 66 1.62 -2.38 11.60
N SER A 67 2.54 -2.62 12.51
CA SER A 67 2.74 -3.92 13.15
C SER A 67 1.70 -4.20 14.23
N TYR A 68 1.21 -3.15 14.93
CA TYR A 68 0.45 -3.27 16.17
C TYR A 68 -0.81 -2.42 16.26
N TYR A 69 -1.58 -2.33 15.17
CA TYR A 69 -2.96 -1.80 15.16
C TYR A 69 -3.12 -0.29 15.40
N SER A 70 -2.07 0.51 15.33
CA SER A 70 -2.15 1.96 15.33
C SER A 70 -1.30 2.54 14.21
N THR A 71 -1.77 3.58 13.55
CA THR A 71 -1.09 4.16 12.37
C THR A 71 0.36 4.57 12.65
N PRO A 72 0.69 5.29 13.73
CA PRO A 72 2.07 5.63 14.04
C PRO A 72 2.87 4.45 14.58
N ASP A 73 2.22 3.35 14.97
CA ASP A 73 2.84 2.12 15.45
C ASP A 73 3.74 2.31 16.70
N TYR A 74 3.42 3.31 17.53
CA TYR A 74 4.13 3.54 18.76
C TYR A 74 3.77 2.48 19.81
N PRO A 75 4.74 1.98 20.62
CA PRO A 75 4.48 0.97 21.64
C PRO A 75 3.46 1.39 22.70
N ASP A 76 3.35 2.71 22.93
CA ASP A 76 2.58 3.29 24.04
C ASP A 76 1.11 3.60 23.68
N TRP A 77 0.66 3.30 22.45
CA TRP A 77 -0.72 3.59 22.03
C TRP A 77 -1.79 2.99 22.95
N ARG A 78 -1.47 1.94 23.67
CA ARG A 78 -2.39 1.25 24.59
C ARG A 78 -2.57 1.97 25.93
N ALA A 79 -1.71 2.91 26.25
CA ALA A 79 -1.64 3.63 27.53
C ALA A 79 -1.65 2.69 28.76
N GLY A 80 -2.50 2.00 29.13
CA GLY A 80 -2.52 1.06 30.26
C GLY A 80 -3.60 -0.01 30.15
N PHE A 81 -4.32 -0.06 29.02
CA PHE A 81 -5.30 -1.10 28.87
C PHE A 81 -4.66 -2.42 28.39
N GLU A 82 -5.16 -3.53 28.90
CA GLU A 82 -4.72 -4.85 28.48
C GLU A 82 -5.24 -5.17 27.07
N ASN A 83 -4.34 -5.63 26.21
CA ASN A 83 -4.68 -6.10 24.86
C ASN A 83 -4.04 -7.46 24.63
N LYS A 84 -4.82 -8.52 24.84
CA LYS A 84 -4.35 -9.90 24.72
C LYS A 84 -3.80 -10.22 23.33
N ILE A 85 -4.40 -9.72 22.27
CA ILE A 85 -3.96 -9.98 20.90
C ILE A 85 -2.58 -9.36 20.63
N TYR A 86 -2.37 -8.15 21.13
CA TYR A 86 -1.03 -7.53 21.06
C TYR A 86 0.00 -8.36 21.81
N GLU A 87 -0.29 -8.74 23.07
CA GLU A 87 0.64 -9.50 23.90
C GLU A 87 0.97 -10.88 23.31
N GLU A 88 -0.03 -11.58 22.78
CA GLU A 88 0.18 -12.87 22.12
C GLU A 88 1.00 -12.74 20.83
N LYS A 89 0.74 -11.71 20.02
CA LYS A 89 1.52 -11.45 18.79
C LYS A 89 2.96 -11.09 19.13
N LYS A 90 3.17 -10.24 20.14
CA LYS A 90 4.51 -9.88 20.62
C LYS A 90 5.25 -11.10 21.15
N ALA A 91 4.59 -11.90 21.99
CA ALA A 91 5.18 -13.13 22.51
C ALA A 91 5.57 -14.12 21.41
N LEU A 92 4.81 -14.17 20.32
CA LEU A 92 5.15 -15.01 19.17
C LEU A 92 6.42 -14.54 18.46
N LEU A 93 6.59 -13.23 18.26
CA LEU A 93 7.82 -12.65 17.72
C LEU A 93 9.02 -12.93 18.62
N ASP A 94 8.86 -12.71 19.93
CA ASP A 94 9.90 -12.99 20.94
C ASP A 94 10.27 -14.48 20.95
N GLN A 95 9.29 -15.37 20.88
CA GLN A 95 9.49 -16.84 20.84
C GLN A 95 10.35 -17.28 19.66
N TYR A 96 10.15 -16.68 18.48
CA TYR A 96 10.90 -17.01 17.27
C TYR A 96 12.17 -16.17 17.09
N GLY A 97 12.44 -15.20 17.97
CA GLY A 97 13.58 -14.28 17.84
C GLY A 97 13.51 -13.43 16.56
N ILE A 98 12.30 -13.00 16.20
CA ILE A 98 12.09 -12.25 14.95
C ILE A 98 12.03 -10.74 15.26
N ALA A 99 12.89 -9.98 14.60
CA ALA A 99 12.82 -8.53 14.58
C ALA A 99 11.85 -8.05 13.47
N VAL A 100 11.14 -6.96 13.75
CA VAL A 100 10.27 -6.28 12.79
C VAL A 100 10.81 -4.88 12.57
N TRP A 101 11.06 -4.55 11.31
CA TRP A 101 11.46 -3.21 10.87
C TRP A 101 10.46 -2.69 9.85
N ARG A 102 9.80 -1.57 10.20
CA ARG A 102 8.84 -0.89 9.33
C ARG A 102 9.57 0.13 8.48
N ASP A 103 9.25 0.14 7.19
CA ASP A 103 9.79 1.04 6.18
C ASP A 103 8.66 1.50 5.25
N HIS A 104 8.01 2.55 5.64
CA HIS A 104 6.86 3.12 4.95
C HIS A 104 7.25 4.43 4.26
N ASP A 105 7.65 5.43 5.06
CA ASP A 105 7.87 6.78 4.58
C ASP A 105 9.06 6.85 3.61
N HIS A 106 10.15 6.14 3.91
CA HIS A 106 11.34 6.11 3.05
C HIS A 106 11.04 5.42 1.72
N THR A 107 10.22 4.35 1.72
CA THR A 107 9.84 3.67 0.48
C THR A 107 8.97 4.57 -0.40
N HIS A 108 8.02 5.32 0.18
CA HIS A 108 7.20 6.29 -0.55
C HIS A 108 7.96 7.53 -1.01
N ALA A 109 9.08 7.86 -0.37
CA ALA A 109 9.89 9.03 -0.73
C ALA A 109 10.65 8.88 -2.06
N HIS A 110 10.69 7.69 -2.65
CA HIS A 110 11.27 7.50 -3.96
C HIS A 110 10.46 8.23 -5.05
N ASN A 111 11.14 8.67 -6.09
CA ASN A 111 10.50 9.20 -7.30
C ASN A 111 11.05 8.47 -8.54
N PRO A 112 10.25 7.58 -9.16
CA PRO A 112 8.87 7.20 -8.81
C PRO A 112 8.77 6.46 -7.48
N ASP A 113 7.60 6.56 -6.84
CA ASP A 113 7.26 5.90 -5.58
C ASP A 113 7.64 4.41 -5.56
N GLY A 114 8.32 3.96 -4.50
CA GLY A 114 8.88 2.62 -4.41
C GLY A 114 7.82 1.52 -4.34
N ILE A 115 6.70 1.76 -3.64
CA ILE A 115 5.58 0.80 -3.55
C ILE A 115 4.87 0.71 -4.89
N PHE A 116 4.46 1.84 -5.45
CA PHE A 116 3.71 1.85 -6.71
C PHE A 116 4.55 1.44 -7.93
N THR A 117 5.87 1.61 -7.89
CA THR A 117 6.77 1.00 -8.89
C THR A 117 6.58 -0.52 -8.95
N GLY A 118 6.53 -1.16 -7.79
CA GLY A 118 6.29 -2.60 -7.71
C GLY A 118 4.88 -3.00 -8.15
N VAL A 119 3.87 -2.24 -7.75
CA VAL A 119 2.47 -2.46 -8.15
C VAL A 119 2.34 -2.41 -9.68
N ILE A 120 2.84 -1.36 -10.31
CA ILE A 120 2.78 -1.17 -11.77
C ILE A 120 3.52 -2.31 -12.49
N LYS A 121 4.72 -2.68 -12.03
CA LYS A 121 5.51 -3.79 -12.57
C LYS A 121 4.74 -5.11 -12.55
N TYR A 122 4.19 -5.48 -11.40
CA TYR A 122 3.51 -6.78 -11.25
C TYR A 122 2.12 -6.82 -11.88
N LEU A 123 1.47 -5.67 -12.08
CA LEU A 123 0.29 -5.57 -12.93
C LEU A 123 0.64 -5.66 -14.44
N GLY A 124 1.90 -5.36 -14.83
CA GLY A 124 2.34 -5.27 -16.22
C GLY A 124 1.82 -4.01 -16.91
N TRP A 125 1.74 -2.90 -16.16
CA TRP A 125 1.11 -1.66 -16.60
C TRP A 125 2.08 -0.56 -17.01
N GLU A 126 3.39 -0.80 -17.00
CA GLU A 126 4.40 0.20 -17.35
C GLU A 126 4.13 0.84 -18.74
N GLN A 127 3.74 0.01 -19.71
CA GLN A 127 3.47 0.44 -21.07
C GLN A 127 2.16 1.25 -21.25
N TYR A 128 1.28 1.21 -20.25
CA TYR A 128 0.00 1.92 -20.26
C TYR A 128 0.05 3.21 -19.46
N ARG A 129 1.14 3.44 -18.71
CA ARG A 129 1.28 4.62 -17.88
C ARG A 129 1.45 5.87 -18.73
N VAL A 130 0.61 6.87 -18.45
CA VAL A 130 0.68 8.21 -19.03
C VAL A 130 1.01 9.20 -17.93
N ASN A 131 1.66 10.32 -18.28
CA ASN A 131 2.11 11.34 -17.31
C ASN A 131 3.04 10.76 -16.21
N ALA A 132 4.03 9.95 -16.62
CA ALA A 132 5.00 9.36 -15.69
C ALA A 132 5.81 10.40 -14.90
N ASP A 133 5.89 11.63 -15.40
CA ASP A 133 6.70 12.71 -14.84
C ASP A 133 5.89 13.68 -13.93
N THR A 134 4.61 13.35 -13.64
CA THR A 134 3.80 14.20 -12.75
C THR A 134 4.11 13.90 -11.29
N GLU A 135 4.33 14.95 -10.52
CA GLU A 135 4.41 14.88 -9.07
C GLU A 135 3.01 14.59 -8.49
N GLY A 136 2.92 13.69 -7.53
CA GLY A 136 1.69 13.39 -6.80
C GLY A 136 1.35 11.91 -6.73
N MET A 137 0.38 11.58 -5.89
CA MET A 137 -0.04 10.19 -5.61
C MET A 137 -0.98 9.62 -6.69
N THR A 138 -1.37 10.40 -7.71
CA THR A 138 -2.28 9.93 -8.77
C THR A 138 -1.49 9.49 -9.99
N MET A 139 -1.71 8.25 -10.40
CA MET A 139 -1.07 7.67 -11.59
C MET A 139 -2.13 7.32 -12.62
N TYR A 140 -1.89 7.74 -13.86
CA TYR A 140 -2.82 7.55 -14.97
C TYR A 140 -2.35 6.45 -15.91
N PHE A 141 -3.33 5.69 -16.41
CA PHE A 141 -3.11 4.59 -17.34
C PHE A 141 -4.12 4.66 -18.46
N GLU A 142 -3.66 4.49 -19.72
CA GLU A 142 -4.52 4.41 -20.89
C GLU A 142 -4.48 3.00 -21.48
N PHE A 143 -5.66 2.41 -21.65
CA PHE A 143 -5.80 1.04 -22.13
C PHE A 143 -6.49 1.03 -23.52
N PRO A 144 -5.93 0.32 -24.51
CA PRO A 144 -6.51 0.28 -25.87
C PRO A 144 -7.84 -0.49 -25.95
N ASP A 145 -8.04 -1.49 -25.10
CA ASP A 145 -9.25 -2.33 -25.08
C ASP A 145 -9.51 -2.89 -23.68
N MET A 146 -10.01 -2.04 -22.79
CA MET A 146 -10.37 -2.41 -21.44
C MET A 146 -11.86 -2.21 -21.21
N THR A 147 -12.50 -3.13 -20.48
CA THR A 147 -13.87 -2.96 -19.97
C THR A 147 -13.88 -3.09 -18.45
N VAL A 148 -14.96 -2.66 -17.80
CA VAL A 148 -15.13 -2.80 -16.35
C VAL A 148 -14.98 -4.25 -15.92
N GLU A 149 -15.59 -5.20 -16.63
CA GLU A 149 -15.48 -6.63 -16.31
C GLU A 149 -14.06 -7.18 -16.50
N LYS A 150 -13.36 -6.76 -17.57
CA LYS A 150 -11.95 -7.16 -17.78
C LYS A 150 -11.03 -6.60 -16.70
N MET A 151 -11.20 -5.34 -16.33
CA MET A 151 -10.43 -4.70 -15.26
C MET A 151 -10.67 -5.40 -13.93
N ASN A 152 -11.93 -5.68 -13.59
CA ASN A 152 -12.29 -6.41 -12.37
C ASN A 152 -11.64 -7.81 -12.32
N ALA A 153 -11.67 -8.54 -13.42
CA ALA A 153 -11.05 -9.87 -13.51
C ALA A 153 -9.52 -9.79 -13.38
N LEU A 154 -8.89 -8.82 -14.05
CA LEU A 154 -7.44 -8.60 -14.02
C LEU A 154 -6.95 -8.25 -12.62
N LEU A 155 -7.59 -7.29 -11.95
CA LEU A 155 -7.22 -6.89 -10.60
C LEU A 155 -7.37 -8.05 -9.61
N LYS A 156 -8.48 -8.77 -9.72
CA LYS A 156 -8.76 -9.95 -8.88
C LYS A 156 -7.67 -11.03 -9.04
N GLU A 157 -7.27 -11.30 -10.27
CA GLU A 157 -6.22 -12.29 -10.57
C GLU A 157 -4.84 -11.83 -10.10
N LYS A 158 -4.42 -10.62 -10.53
CA LYS A 158 -3.06 -10.12 -10.30
C LYS A 158 -2.77 -9.79 -8.86
N MET A 159 -3.76 -9.29 -8.13
CA MET A 159 -3.65 -8.96 -6.71
C MET A 159 -4.10 -10.10 -5.78
N CYS A 160 -4.47 -11.27 -6.34
CA CYS A 160 -4.93 -12.43 -5.58
C CYS A 160 -6.09 -12.13 -4.63
N LEU A 161 -7.09 -11.33 -5.08
CA LEU A 161 -8.22 -10.92 -4.26
C LEU A 161 -9.25 -12.03 -4.10
N ASN A 162 -9.79 -12.19 -2.90
CA ASN A 162 -10.93 -13.08 -2.63
C ASN A 162 -12.20 -12.57 -3.32
N GLY A 163 -12.33 -11.26 -3.47
CA GLY A 163 -13.41 -10.57 -4.16
C GLY A 163 -13.05 -9.11 -4.35
N ILE A 164 -13.91 -8.38 -5.05
CA ILE A 164 -13.73 -6.93 -5.25
C ILE A 164 -15.09 -6.24 -5.28
N ARG A 165 -15.22 -5.15 -4.54
CA ARG A 165 -16.38 -4.26 -4.65
C ARG A 165 -16.10 -3.25 -5.76
N TYR A 166 -17.00 -3.13 -6.72
CA TYR A 166 -16.85 -2.18 -7.81
C TYR A 166 -18.16 -1.46 -8.14
N ILE A 167 -18.05 -0.32 -8.78
CA ILE A 167 -19.13 0.45 -9.37
C ILE A 167 -18.84 0.57 -10.85
N GLY A 168 -19.85 0.47 -11.71
CA GLY A 168 -19.75 0.58 -13.15
C GLY A 168 -20.54 -0.51 -13.87
N ASN A 169 -20.86 -0.28 -15.16
CA ASN A 169 -21.50 -1.31 -15.97
C ASN A 169 -20.45 -2.25 -16.56
N PRO A 170 -20.58 -3.58 -16.46
CA PRO A 170 -19.55 -4.54 -16.84
C PRO A 170 -18.98 -4.36 -18.26
N LYS A 171 -19.79 -3.91 -19.21
CA LYS A 171 -19.43 -3.76 -20.64
C LYS A 171 -18.93 -2.37 -21.03
N ASP A 172 -18.98 -1.41 -20.12
CA ASP A 172 -18.47 -0.07 -20.38
C ASP A 172 -16.97 -0.12 -20.66
N LYS A 173 -16.57 0.63 -21.70
CA LYS A 173 -15.16 0.71 -22.11
C LYS A 173 -14.44 1.78 -21.30
N LEU A 174 -13.34 1.39 -20.69
CA LEU A 174 -12.45 2.26 -19.93
C LEU A 174 -11.25 2.62 -20.81
N LYS A 175 -11.07 3.88 -21.11
CA LYS A 175 -9.90 4.39 -21.84
C LYS A 175 -8.81 4.83 -20.88
N LYS A 176 -9.16 5.68 -19.91
CA LYS A 176 -8.24 6.25 -18.93
C LYS A 176 -8.65 5.84 -17.52
N VAL A 177 -7.71 5.25 -16.80
CA VAL A 177 -7.90 4.78 -15.42
C VAL A 177 -6.89 5.48 -14.53
N ALA A 178 -7.31 5.94 -13.37
CA ALA A 178 -6.41 6.53 -12.37
C ALA A 178 -6.28 5.61 -11.16
N MET A 179 -5.05 5.32 -10.78
CA MET A 179 -4.72 4.80 -9.47
C MET A 179 -4.54 6.00 -8.55
N VAL A 180 -5.36 6.06 -7.52
CA VAL A 180 -5.41 7.21 -6.60
C VAL A 180 -5.10 6.73 -5.19
N GLY A 181 -4.60 7.61 -4.33
CA GLY A 181 -4.34 7.27 -2.93
C GLY A 181 -5.62 7.00 -2.13
N HIS A 182 -5.59 7.36 -0.87
CA HIS A 182 -6.71 7.09 0.04
C HIS A 182 -7.80 8.18 -0.07
N LEU A 183 -9.06 7.76 -0.17
CA LEU A 183 -10.21 8.65 -0.28
C LEU A 183 -10.81 8.91 1.11
N LEU A 184 -10.01 9.50 2.00
CA LEU A 184 -10.38 9.84 3.37
C LEU A 184 -10.59 11.36 3.49
N PRO A 185 -11.84 11.86 3.45
CA PRO A 185 -12.09 13.28 3.69
C PRO A 185 -11.82 13.66 5.15
N ASN A 186 -11.31 14.85 5.37
CA ASN A 186 -11.10 15.45 6.69
C ASN A 186 -12.43 15.92 7.29
N ILE A 187 -13.24 14.99 7.75
CA ILE A 187 -14.63 15.26 8.19
C ILE A 187 -14.74 16.10 9.46
N PHE A 188 -13.67 16.25 10.21
CA PHE A 188 -13.66 16.97 11.49
C PHE A 188 -12.85 18.27 11.45
N GLU A 189 -12.25 18.60 10.33
CA GLU A 189 -11.45 19.81 10.16
C GLU A 189 -12.11 20.77 9.17
N HIS A 190 -11.78 22.05 9.30
CA HIS A 190 -12.21 23.03 8.32
C HIS A 190 -11.50 22.75 7.00
N GLN A 191 -12.30 22.54 5.94
CA GLN A 191 -11.74 22.25 4.63
C GLN A 191 -11.16 23.52 4.00
N PRO A 192 -9.92 23.49 3.51
CA PRO A 192 -9.33 24.63 2.84
C PRO A 192 -10.13 24.96 1.56
N THR A 193 -10.40 26.25 1.36
CA THR A 193 -11.06 26.75 0.16
C THR A 193 -10.05 27.51 -0.69
N THR A 194 -9.96 27.18 -1.96
CA THR A 194 -9.11 27.89 -2.91
C THR A 194 -9.73 29.26 -3.29
N GLY A 195 -8.95 30.12 -3.94
CA GLY A 195 -9.41 31.47 -4.28
C GLY A 195 -10.62 31.54 -5.21
N ASP A 196 -10.90 30.47 -5.95
CA ASP A 196 -12.09 30.27 -6.80
C ASP A 196 -13.29 29.67 -6.05
N GLY A 197 -13.15 29.39 -4.76
CA GLY A 197 -14.21 28.83 -3.93
C GLY A 197 -14.26 27.29 -3.89
N PHE A 198 -13.31 26.59 -4.52
CA PHE A 198 -13.27 25.14 -4.48
C PHE A 198 -12.88 24.63 -3.08
N CYS A 199 -13.67 23.71 -2.53
CA CYS A 199 -13.37 23.03 -1.27
C CYS A 199 -12.31 21.95 -1.53
N LYS A 200 -11.06 22.23 -1.15
CA LYS A 200 -9.93 21.38 -1.42
C LYS A 200 -9.80 20.29 -0.36
N GLU A 201 -10.32 19.11 -0.65
CA GLU A 201 -10.03 17.88 0.06
C GLU A 201 -9.70 16.77 -0.95
N TYR A 202 -9.07 15.71 -0.50
CA TYR A 202 -8.61 14.66 -1.41
C TYR A 202 -9.75 14.06 -2.25
N ALA A 203 -10.90 13.80 -1.65
CA ALA A 203 -12.04 13.24 -2.37
C ALA A 203 -12.59 14.19 -3.47
N THR A 204 -12.67 15.49 -3.18
CA THR A 204 -13.13 16.48 -4.17
C THR A 204 -12.10 16.69 -5.28
N GLU A 205 -10.81 16.59 -4.96
CA GLU A 205 -9.74 16.63 -5.99
C GLU A 205 -9.84 15.44 -6.93
N VAL A 206 -10.15 14.24 -6.45
CA VAL A 206 -10.36 13.07 -7.32
C VAL A 206 -11.58 13.24 -8.21
N ILE A 207 -12.70 13.78 -7.70
CA ILE A 207 -13.88 14.10 -8.53
C ILE A 207 -13.49 15.08 -9.64
N ARG A 208 -12.75 16.13 -9.29
CA ARG A 208 -12.26 17.13 -10.26
C ARG A 208 -11.38 16.48 -11.33
N ILE A 209 -10.43 15.62 -10.93
CA ILE A 209 -9.59 14.87 -11.88
C ILE A 209 -10.45 14.01 -12.83
N MET A 210 -11.50 13.35 -12.31
CA MET A 210 -12.37 12.52 -13.14
C MET A 210 -13.12 13.34 -14.21
N GLU A 211 -13.40 14.62 -13.94
CA GLU A 211 -14.07 15.50 -14.91
C GLU A 211 -13.08 16.21 -15.84
N GLU A 212 -12.02 16.83 -15.29
CA GLU A 212 -11.11 17.67 -16.07
C GLU A 212 -10.11 16.85 -16.91
N GLU A 213 -9.76 15.62 -16.45
CA GLU A 213 -8.78 14.74 -17.09
C GLU A 213 -9.43 13.55 -17.84
N ASP A 214 -10.76 13.56 -18.01
CA ASP A 214 -11.51 12.49 -18.67
C ASP A 214 -11.22 11.08 -18.12
N VAL A 215 -11.08 10.94 -16.79
CA VAL A 215 -10.84 9.65 -16.16
C VAL A 215 -12.13 8.85 -16.08
N ASP A 216 -12.14 7.66 -16.71
CA ASP A 216 -13.29 6.75 -16.73
C ASP A 216 -13.40 5.93 -15.42
N ALA A 217 -12.27 5.56 -14.82
CA ALA A 217 -12.28 4.71 -13.64
C ALA A 217 -11.17 5.06 -12.65
N ILE A 218 -11.42 4.78 -11.37
CA ILE A 218 -10.42 4.90 -10.32
C ILE A 218 -10.17 3.57 -9.61
N ILE A 219 -8.94 3.41 -9.14
CA ILE A 219 -8.52 2.33 -8.23
C ILE A 219 -7.98 3.02 -6.98
N PRO A 220 -8.78 3.14 -5.91
CA PRO A 220 -8.38 3.76 -4.66
C PRO A 220 -7.82 2.74 -3.67
N GLY A 221 -7.08 3.24 -2.67
CA GLY A 221 -6.77 2.51 -1.44
C GLY A 221 -7.96 2.52 -0.47
N GLU A 222 -7.93 3.38 0.56
CA GLU A 222 -9.07 3.56 1.46
C GLU A 222 -10.22 4.31 0.80
N THR A 223 -11.47 3.93 1.12
CA THR A 223 -12.66 4.62 0.60
C THR A 223 -13.74 4.77 1.65
N ILE A 224 -14.55 5.81 1.47
CA ILE A 224 -15.84 5.98 2.13
C ILE A 224 -16.94 6.21 1.11
N ASP A 225 -18.16 5.75 1.43
CA ASP A 225 -19.23 5.60 0.43
C ASP A 225 -19.89 6.92 0.01
N TRP A 226 -19.88 7.96 0.86
CA TRP A 226 -20.68 9.19 0.64
C TRP A 226 -19.98 10.30 -0.18
N THR A 227 -18.75 10.11 -0.60
CA THR A 227 -18.01 11.08 -1.43
C THR A 227 -17.87 10.58 -2.87
N VAL A 228 -16.66 10.27 -3.31
CA VAL A 228 -16.34 9.86 -4.68
C VAL A 228 -17.16 8.64 -5.12
N MET A 229 -17.41 7.68 -4.23
CA MET A 229 -18.19 6.49 -4.58
C MET A 229 -19.65 6.84 -4.93
N SER A 230 -20.26 7.75 -4.17
CA SER A 230 -21.62 8.25 -4.47
C SER A 230 -21.66 9.03 -5.77
N TYR A 231 -20.67 9.89 -6.04
CA TYR A 231 -20.53 10.58 -7.31
C TYR A 231 -20.46 9.60 -8.51
N ILE A 232 -19.59 8.58 -8.41
CA ILE A 232 -19.45 7.58 -9.49
C ILE A 232 -20.73 6.79 -9.69
N ARG A 233 -21.40 6.38 -8.61
CA ARG A 233 -22.70 5.70 -8.68
C ARG A 233 -23.73 6.55 -9.42
N ASP A 234 -23.84 7.82 -9.07
CA ASP A 234 -24.81 8.72 -9.68
C ASP A 234 -24.47 8.97 -11.16
N ALA A 235 -23.18 9.11 -11.50
CA ALA A 235 -22.72 9.20 -12.88
C ALA A 235 -23.15 7.97 -13.72
N VAL A 236 -22.96 6.76 -13.19
CA VAL A 236 -23.40 5.51 -13.84
C VAL A 236 -24.91 5.49 -14.03
N GLN A 237 -25.69 5.90 -13.03
CA GLN A 237 -27.16 5.98 -13.11
C GLN A 237 -27.63 7.02 -14.13
N LEU A 238 -26.85 8.06 -14.36
CA LEU A 238 -27.07 9.07 -15.41
C LEU A 238 -26.55 8.63 -16.79
N GLY A 239 -26.14 7.38 -16.94
CA GLY A 239 -25.68 6.81 -18.23
C GLY A 239 -24.27 7.25 -18.64
N LYS A 240 -23.45 7.71 -17.71
CA LYS A 240 -22.04 8.05 -17.97
C LYS A 240 -21.15 6.82 -17.79
N VAL A 241 -20.06 6.77 -18.54
CA VAL A 241 -19.01 5.76 -18.35
C VAL A 241 -18.13 6.22 -17.20
N LYS A 242 -18.40 5.70 -16.01
CA LYS A 242 -17.56 5.87 -14.82
C LYS A 242 -17.50 4.56 -14.06
N ALA A 243 -16.36 4.31 -13.39
CA ALA A 243 -16.20 3.11 -12.56
C ALA A 243 -15.28 3.36 -11.38
N ALA A 244 -15.40 2.51 -10.36
CA ALA A 244 -14.45 2.42 -9.24
C ALA A 244 -14.20 0.96 -8.89
N PHE A 245 -12.95 0.61 -8.60
CA PHE A 245 -12.54 -0.72 -8.18
C PHE A 245 -11.91 -0.64 -6.79
N ASN A 246 -12.70 -0.91 -5.76
CA ASN A 246 -12.21 -0.91 -4.38
C ASN A 246 -11.48 -2.22 -4.09
N VAL A 247 -10.19 -2.21 -4.30
CA VAL A 247 -9.29 -3.35 -4.02
C VAL A 247 -8.91 -3.42 -2.54
N GLY A 248 -9.04 -2.31 -1.82
CA GLY A 248 -8.60 -2.14 -0.44
C GLY A 248 -7.12 -1.75 -0.36
N HIS A 249 -6.77 -1.04 0.71
CA HIS A 249 -5.44 -0.48 0.93
C HIS A 249 -4.35 -1.55 0.84
N PHE A 250 -4.45 -2.57 1.67
CA PHE A 250 -3.45 -3.63 1.73
C PHE A 250 -3.23 -4.31 0.38
N ASN A 251 -4.32 -4.64 -0.31
CA ASN A 251 -4.21 -5.30 -1.60
C ASN A 251 -3.61 -4.38 -2.68
N LEU A 252 -3.85 -3.07 -2.57
CA LEU A 252 -3.26 -2.09 -3.49
C LEU A 252 -1.74 -2.07 -3.39
N GLU A 253 -1.19 -2.17 -2.19
CA GLU A 253 0.24 -1.99 -1.91
C GLU A 253 1.03 -3.30 -1.76
N GLU A 254 0.35 -4.43 -1.58
CA GLU A 254 0.97 -5.75 -1.39
C GLU A 254 2.02 -6.09 -2.46
N LEU A 255 1.78 -5.72 -3.73
CA LEU A 255 2.71 -5.97 -4.82
C LEU A 255 3.99 -5.12 -4.73
N GLY A 256 3.94 -3.99 -4.03
CA GLY A 256 5.12 -3.20 -3.69
C GLY A 256 6.07 -3.97 -2.78
N MET A 257 5.53 -4.70 -1.81
CA MET A 257 6.33 -5.54 -0.93
C MET A 257 6.89 -6.78 -1.62
N LYS A 258 6.19 -7.30 -2.62
CA LYS A 258 6.74 -8.32 -3.52
C LYS A 258 7.95 -7.77 -4.29
N TYR A 259 7.87 -6.53 -4.75
CA TYR A 259 8.97 -5.85 -5.43
C TYR A 259 10.14 -5.55 -4.49
N ALA A 260 9.90 -5.27 -3.22
CA ALA A 260 10.97 -5.12 -2.23
C ALA A 260 11.85 -6.37 -2.15
N ALA A 261 11.28 -7.55 -2.25
CA ALA A 261 12.04 -8.79 -2.30
C ALA A 261 12.89 -8.96 -3.59
N ASP A 262 12.62 -8.19 -4.65
CA ASP A 262 13.46 -8.20 -5.87
C ASP A 262 14.71 -7.31 -5.69
N TRP A 263 14.59 -6.12 -5.10
CA TRP A 263 15.70 -5.16 -5.02
C TRP A 263 16.53 -5.27 -3.73
N ILE A 264 15.95 -5.69 -2.60
CA ILE A 264 16.69 -5.83 -1.34
C ILE A 264 17.94 -6.70 -1.49
N PRO A 265 17.92 -7.86 -2.18
CA PRO A 265 19.11 -8.69 -2.35
C PRO A 265 20.31 -7.93 -2.93
N GLU A 266 20.10 -7.09 -3.94
CA GLU A 266 21.16 -6.28 -4.55
C GLU A 266 21.72 -5.24 -3.57
N VAL A 267 20.84 -4.55 -2.87
CA VAL A 267 21.19 -3.50 -1.90
C VAL A 267 22.05 -4.05 -0.75
N ILE A 268 21.70 -5.21 -0.24
CA ILE A 268 22.44 -5.85 0.85
C ILE A 268 23.64 -6.68 0.37
N GLY A 269 23.90 -6.73 -0.95
CA GLY A 269 24.99 -7.52 -1.54
C GLY A 269 24.78 -9.04 -1.43
N ASN A 270 23.52 -9.50 -1.47
CA ASN A 270 23.13 -10.92 -1.33
C ASN A 270 23.63 -11.55 -0.02
N ALA A 271 23.75 -10.78 1.06
CA ALA A 271 24.32 -11.24 2.32
C ALA A 271 23.49 -12.32 3.01
N VAL A 272 22.17 -12.29 2.84
CA VAL A 272 21.21 -13.26 3.40
C VAL A 272 20.08 -13.51 2.40
N PRO A 273 19.36 -14.65 2.49
CA PRO A 273 18.19 -14.90 1.65
C PRO A 273 17.08 -13.88 1.95
N VAL A 274 16.36 -13.49 0.89
CA VAL A 274 15.20 -12.61 0.96
C VAL A 274 14.01 -13.31 0.34
N HIS A 275 12.89 -13.35 1.05
CA HIS A 275 11.65 -13.99 0.63
C HIS A 275 10.50 -13.00 0.67
N TYR A 276 9.61 -13.06 -0.31
CA TYR A 276 8.32 -12.42 -0.22
C TYR A 276 7.29 -13.39 0.38
N VAL A 277 6.57 -12.93 1.39
CA VAL A 277 5.45 -13.66 1.99
C VAL A 277 4.23 -12.74 1.98
N PRO A 278 3.18 -13.04 1.19
CA PRO A 278 2.01 -12.19 1.13
C PRO A 278 1.29 -12.16 2.48
N SER A 279 0.85 -10.97 2.87
CA SER A 279 -0.04 -10.78 4.03
C SER A 279 -1.44 -11.30 3.76
N GLY A 280 -1.84 -11.33 2.49
CA GLY A 280 -3.09 -11.86 1.98
C GLY A 280 -4.27 -10.90 2.13
N ASP A 281 -5.34 -11.19 1.37
CA ASP A 281 -6.58 -10.43 1.46
C ASP A 281 -7.29 -10.72 2.79
N ILE A 282 -7.50 -9.66 3.59
CA ILE A 282 -8.13 -9.77 4.91
C ILE A 282 -9.65 -10.04 4.84
N TYR A 283 -10.28 -9.71 3.71
CA TYR A 283 -11.70 -9.89 3.51
C TYR A 283 -12.01 -11.20 2.79
N LYS A 284 -13.13 -11.80 3.16
CA LYS A 284 -13.70 -12.97 2.48
C LYS A 284 -15.04 -12.56 1.87
N PHE A 285 -15.39 -13.19 0.76
CA PHE A 285 -16.66 -12.98 0.07
C PHE A 285 -17.35 -14.33 -0.04
N GLU A 286 -18.66 -14.35 0.32
CA GLU A 286 -19.54 -15.52 0.21
C GLU A 286 -20.47 -15.40 -0.98
#